data_106da9ec115aa46e41988891d22ecf71
#
_entry.id   106da9ec115aa46e41988891d22ecf71
#
_cell.length_a   1.000
_cell.length_b   1.000
_cell.length_c   1.000
_cell.angle_alpha   90.00
_cell.angle_beta   90.00
_cell.angle_gamma   90.00
#
_symmetry.space_group_name_H-M   'P 1'
#
loop_
_entity.id
_entity.type
_entity.pdbx_description
1 polymer ?
#
loop_
_entity_poly.entity_id
_entity_poly.type
_entity_poly.pdbx_seq_one_letter_code
_entity_poly.pdbx_strand_id
1 'polypeptide(L)'
;MYKNIIFDFGGVVVNFNPRDFLMDHFMNRRAEEETYDIVFGSQEWQDLDRGIITREEANKIMLEKAAHANRVFEVQTCLDEWFTMLETNKTTVQIMRKLKAAGYRLFYLTNIPTDVMDELRQREWFSLFDGGIASCEVHLSKPDPKIFGLMMQ
;
A
#
# COMPACT_ATOMS: atom_id res chain seq x y z
N MET A 1 -10.31 4.91 29.39
CA MET A 1 -9.32 5.62 28.59
C MET A 1 -8.74 4.66 27.53
N TYR A 2 -8.80 5.03 26.27
CA TYR A 2 -8.24 4.21 25.20
C TYR A 2 -6.72 4.23 25.29
N LYS A 3 -6.09 3.04 25.25
CA LYS A 3 -4.63 2.87 25.33
C LYS A 3 -4.01 2.34 24.04
N ASN A 4 -4.84 1.90 23.11
CA ASN A 4 -4.44 1.32 21.83
C ASN A 4 -4.86 2.25 20.71
N ILE A 5 -3.95 2.51 19.78
CA ILE A 5 -4.21 3.33 18.60
C ILE A 5 -3.84 2.51 17.37
N ILE A 6 -4.72 2.50 16.38
CA ILE A 6 -4.54 1.75 15.14
C ILE A 6 -4.24 2.75 14.02
N PHE A 7 -3.16 2.49 13.28
CA PHE A 7 -2.73 3.28 12.13
C PHE A 7 -2.89 2.47 10.84
N ASP A 8 -3.20 3.16 9.77
CA ASP A 8 -2.96 2.66 8.41
C ASP A 8 -1.51 2.98 7.98
N PHE A 9 -1.02 2.38 6.91
CA PHE A 9 0.28 2.72 6.34
C PHE A 9 0.14 3.69 5.16
N GLY A 10 -0.46 3.26 4.06
CA GLY A 10 -0.59 4.09 2.87
C GLY A 10 -1.42 5.35 3.11
N GLY A 11 -0.84 6.51 2.83
CA GLY A 11 -1.48 7.80 3.07
C GLY A 11 -1.44 8.28 4.52
N VAL A 12 -0.84 7.51 5.44
CA VAL A 12 -0.73 7.86 6.87
C VAL A 12 0.73 7.85 7.32
N VAL A 13 1.37 6.68 7.38
CA VAL A 13 2.78 6.54 7.79
C VAL A 13 3.73 6.69 6.59
N VAL A 14 3.31 6.19 5.43
CA VAL A 14 4.02 6.38 4.16
C VAL A 14 3.10 7.05 3.15
N ASN A 15 3.68 7.85 2.26
CA ASN A 15 2.91 8.50 1.20
C ASN A 15 2.46 7.46 0.18
N PHE A 16 1.18 7.53 -0.21
CA PHE A 16 0.63 6.70 -1.27
C PHE A 16 -0.44 7.50 -2.02
N ASN A 17 -0.03 8.11 -3.13
CA ASN A 17 -0.93 8.87 -4.00
C ASN A 17 -0.69 8.49 -5.46
N PRO A 18 -1.31 7.39 -5.94
CA PRO A 18 -1.13 6.90 -7.30
C PRO A 18 -1.50 7.92 -8.37
N ARG A 19 -2.53 8.72 -8.16
CA ARG A 19 -2.97 9.69 -9.16
C ARG A 19 -1.99 10.82 -9.36
N ASP A 20 -1.43 11.36 -8.29
CA ASP A 20 -0.37 12.38 -8.38
C ASP A 20 0.89 11.81 -9.04
N PHE A 21 1.27 10.59 -8.70
CA PHE A 21 2.39 9.89 -9.32
C PHE A 21 2.22 9.79 -10.84
N LEU A 22 1.05 9.36 -11.31
CA LEU A 22 0.76 9.24 -12.74
C LEU A 22 0.74 10.58 -13.44
N MET A 23 0.15 11.60 -12.81
CA MET A 23 0.11 12.96 -13.35
C MET A 23 1.52 13.53 -13.52
N ASP A 24 2.39 13.36 -12.52
CA ASP A 24 3.78 13.84 -12.57
C ASP A 24 4.61 13.14 -13.66
N HIS A 25 4.30 11.88 -13.96
CA HIS A 25 5.05 11.10 -14.96
C HIS A 25 4.56 11.31 -16.38
N PHE A 26 3.27 11.46 -16.61
CA PHE A 26 2.72 11.38 -17.97
C PHE A 26 2.08 12.67 -18.46
N MET A 27 1.58 13.52 -17.60
CA MET A 27 0.95 14.80 -17.95
C MET A 27 -0.08 14.65 -19.10
N ASN A 28 -0.79 13.52 -19.12
CA ASN A 28 -1.77 13.17 -20.13
C ASN A 28 -2.91 12.41 -19.46
N ARG A 29 -4.04 13.08 -19.27
CA ARG A 29 -5.16 12.57 -18.51
C ARG A 29 -5.66 11.19 -18.96
N ARG A 30 -5.74 10.96 -20.26
CA ARG A 30 -6.20 9.68 -20.79
C ARG A 30 -5.20 8.56 -20.47
N ALA A 31 -3.91 8.81 -20.68
CA ALA A 31 -2.86 7.86 -20.35
C ALA A 31 -2.83 7.56 -18.84
N GLU A 32 -3.01 8.58 -18.00
CA GLU A 32 -3.06 8.45 -16.55
C GLU A 32 -4.24 7.57 -16.11
N GLU A 33 -5.45 7.82 -16.62
CA GLU A 33 -6.64 7.06 -16.28
C GLU A 33 -6.55 5.59 -16.73
N GLU A 34 -6.12 5.36 -17.97
CA GLU A 34 -5.96 4.00 -18.50
C GLU A 34 -4.87 3.22 -17.75
N THR A 35 -3.76 3.87 -17.41
CA THR A 35 -2.69 3.25 -16.62
C THR A 35 -3.14 2.97 -15.18
N TYR A 36 -3.88 3.90 -14.58
CA TYR A 36 -4.45 3.68 -13.25
C TYR A 36 -5.35 2.44 -13.21
N ASP A 37 -6.25 2.31 -14.18
CA ASP A 37 -7.18 1.17 -14.24
C ASP A 37 -6.45 -0.16 -14.44
N ILE A 38 -5.36 -0.17 -15.19
CA ILE A 38 -4.56 -1.39 -15.42
C ILE A 38 -3.72 -1.77 -14.20
N VAL A 39 -3.22 -0.79 -13.43
CA VAL A 39 -2.30 -1.03 -12.32
C VAL A 39 -3.03 -0.91 -10.97
N PHE A 40 -3.23 0.29 -10.47
CA PHE A 40 -3.71 0.52 -9.10
C PHE A 40 -5.19 0.19 -8.90
N GLY A 41 -6.02 0.41 -9.91
CA GLY A 41 -7.45 0.11 -9.88
C GLY A 41 -7.81 -1.30 -10.36
N SER A 42 -6.83 -2.18 -10.59
CA SER A 42 -7.04 -3.51 -11.14
C SER A 42 -7.37 -4.57 -10.08
N GLN A 43 -7.93 -5.68 -10.54
CA GLN A 43 -8.12 -6.86 -9.70
C GLN A 43 -6.77 -7.44 -9.23
N GLU A 44 -5.75 -7.40 -10.09
CA GLU A 44 -4.41 -7.87 -9.79
C GLU A 44 -3.81 -7.11 -8.60
N TRP A 45 -4.03 -5.79 -8.51
CA TRP A 45 -3.60 -5.01 -7.36
C TRP A 45 -4.30 -5.45 -6.06
N GLN A 46 -5.61 -5.68 -6.13
CA GLN A 46 -6.38 -6.20 -4.99
C GLN A 46 -5.89 -7.59 -4.57
N ASP A 47 -5.56 -8.45 -5.52
CA ASP A 47 -5.05 -9.79 -5.27
C ASP A 47 -3.64 -9.76 -4.66
N LEU A 48 -2.81 -8.79 -5.05
CA LEU A 48 -1.52 -8.51 -4.40
C LEU A 48 -1.73 -8.12 -2.93
N ASP A 49 -2.67 -7.24 -2.65
CA ASP A 49 -3.00 -6.83 -1.28
C ASP A 49 -3.47 -7.99 -0.41
N ARG A 50 -4.13 -8.98 -1.00
CA ARG A 50 -4.55 -10.20 -0.30
C ARG A 50 -3.48 -11.29 -0.23
N GLY A 51 -2.34 -11.09 -0.89
CA GLY A 51 -1.27 -12.07 -0.91
C GLY A 51 -1.59 -13.35 -1.68
N ILE A 52 -2.56 -13.31 -2.60
CA ILE A 52 -3.00 -14.49 -3.38
C ILE A 52 -2.41 -14.56 -4.78
N ILE A 53 -1.65 -13.56 -5.18
CA ILE A 53 -0.91 -13.51 -6.44
C ILE A 53 0.49 -12.94 -6.17
N THR A 54 1.48 -13.40 -6.92
CA THR A 54 2.84 -12.84 -6.82
C THR A 54 2.97 -11.54 -7.62
N ARG A 55 3.97 -10.73 -7.26
CA ARG A 55 4.29 -9.51 -8.02
C ARG A 55 4.58 -9.83 -9.49
N GLU A 56 5.33 -10.89 -9.74
CA GLU A 56 5.68 -11.33 -11.10
C GLU A 56 4.44 -11.68 -11.91
N GLU A 57 3.54 -12.47 -11.35
CA GLU A 57 2.27 -12.85 -11.99
C GLU A 57 1.39 -11.64 -12.27
N ALA A 58 1.24 -10.75 -11.28
CA ALA A 58 0.45 -9.53 -11.43
C ALA A 58 1.02 -8.62 -12.53
N ASN A 59 2.33 -8.38 -12.52
CA ASN A 59 3.00 -7.55 -13.52
C ASN A 59 2.83 -8.10 -14.93
N LYS A 60 2.93 -9.42 -15.10
CA LYS A 60 2.70 -10.09 -16.38
C LYS A 60 1.30 -9.81 -16.91
N ILE A 61 0.28 -10.00 -16.09
CA ILE A 61 -1.12 -9.75 -16.48
C ILE A 61 -1.35 -8.28 -16.82
N MET A 62 -0.81 -7.37 -16.00
CA MET A 62 -0.92 -5.93 -16.23
C MET A 62 -0.26 -5.52 -17.56
N LEU A 63 0.91 -6.07 -17.88
CA LEU A 63 1.59 -5.79 -19.14
C LEU A 63 0.86 -6.39 -20.36
N GLU A 64 0.23 -7.53 -20.23
CA GLU A 64 -0.64 -8.09 -21.28
C GLU A 64 -1.84 -7.17 -21.55
N LYS A 65 -2.49 -6.69 -20.51
CA LYS A 65 -3.57 -5.69 -20.63
C LYS A 65 -3.08 -4.38 -21.25
N ALA A 66 -1.89 -3.93 -20.87
CA ALA A 66 -1.26 -2.74 -21.41
C ALA A 66 -0.99 -2.86 -22.92
N ALA A 67 -0.58 -4.04 -23.39
CA ALA A 67 -0.37 -4.30 -24.81
C ALA A 67 -1.68 -4.14 -25.60
N HIS A 68 -2.79 -4.66 -25.08
CA HIS A 68 -4.10 -4.50 -25.71
C HIS A 68 -4.61 -3.06 -25.71
N ALA A 69 -4.23 -2.29 -24.70
CA ALA A 69 -4.62 -0.88 -24.56
C ALA A 69 -3.63 0.09 -25.23
N ASN A 70 -2.53 -0.41 -25.79
CA ASN A 70 -1.42 0.40 -26.33
C ASN A 70 -0.81 1.33 -25.28
N ARG A 71 -0.58 0.80 -24.06
CA ARG A 71 -0.05 1.50 -22.87
C ARG A 71 1.16 0.80 -22.25
N VAL A 72 1.89 0.02 -23.03
CA VAL A 72 3.03 -0.76 -22.49
C VAL A 72 4.08 0.14 -21.85
N PHE A 73 4.42 1.27 -22.48
CA PHE A 73 5.41 2.19 -21.95
C PHE A 73 4.98 2.75 -20.59
N GLU A 74 3.75 3.26 -20.49
CA GLU A 74 3.24 3.89 -19.28
C GLU A 74 3.09 2.87 -18.14
N VAL A 75 2.57 1.69 -18.45
CA VAL A 75 2.40 0.63 -17.43
C VAL A 75 3.76 0.11 -16.97
N GLN A 76 4.71 -0.13 -17.89
CA GLN A 76 6.06 -0.57 -17.52
C GLN A 76 6.74 0.46 -16.61
N THR A 77 6.69 1.74 -16.98
CA THR A 77 7.26 2.83 -16.18
C THR A 77 6.62 2.85 -14.80
N CYS A 78 5.30 2.71 -14.73
CA CYS A 78 4.57 2.67 -13.47
C CYS A 78 5.02 1.50 -12.60
N LEU A 79 5.13 0.29 -13.16
CA LEU A 79 5.56 -0.90 -12.43
C LEU A 79 7.01 -0.81 -11.94
N ASP A 80 7.87 -0.13 -12.69
CA ASP A 80 9.27 0.04 -12.33
C ASP A 80 9.48 1.10 -11.24
N GLU A 81 8.61 2.10 -11.14
CA GLU A 81 8.88 3.29 -10.33
C GLU A 81 7.83 3.61 -9.26
N TRP A 82 6.67 2.96 -9.23
CA TRP A 82 5.58 3.34 -8.32
C TRP A 82 5.99 3.34 -6.83
N PHE A 83 6.85 2.42 -6.43
CA PHE A 83 7.29 2.30 -5.04
C PHE A 83 8.08 3.52 -4.55
N THR A 84 8.59 4.36 -5.46
CA THR A 84 9.27 5.60 -5.10
C THR A 84 8.38 6.60 -4.39
N MET A 85 7.04 6.47 -4.55
CA MET A 85 6.09 7.31 -3.82
C MET A 85 5.97 6.96 -2.33
N LEU A 86 6.44 5.78 -1.92
CA LEU A 86 6.32 5.29 -0.54
C LEU A 86 7.34 5.93 0.42
N GLU A 87 7.41 7.24 0.42
CA GLU A 87 8.25 7.99 1.35
C GLU A 87 7.62 8.03 2.74
N THR A 88 8.46 7.93 3.77
CA THR A 88 8.00 8.04 5.15
C THR A 88 7.43 9.42 5.45
N ASN A 89 6.23 9.46 6.01
CA ASN A 89 5.66 10.68 6.55
C ASN A 89 6.28 10.99 7.91
N LYS A 90 7.26 11.88 7.92
CA LYS A 90 8.03 12.22 9.12
C LYS A 90 7.16 12.80 10.23
N THR A 91 6.15 13.58 9.88
CA THR A 91 5.21 14.16 10.85
C THR A 91 4.43 13.10 11.59
N THR A 92 3.90 12.10 10.85
CA THR A 92 3.20 10.97 11.45
C THR A 92 4.11 10.17 12.38
N VAL A 93 5.34 9.91 11.96
CA VAL A 93 6.31 9.18 12.79
C VAL A 93 6.63 9.93 14.08
N GLN A 94 6.76 11.26 14.04
CA GLN A 94 6.96 12.07 15.24
C GLN A 94 5.76 11.96 16.21
N ILE A 95 4.54 11.96 15.66
CA ILE A 95 3.33 11.76 16.46
C ILE A 95 3.33 10.36 17.10
N MET A 96 3.69 9.33 16.35
CA MET A 96 3.82 7.97 16.87
C MET A 96 4.80 7.88 18.04
N ARG A 97 5.97 8.52 17.92
CA ARG A 97 6.97 8.59 19.01
C ARG A 97 6.43 9.25 20.25
N LYS A 98 5.70 10.36 20.10
CA LYS A 98 5.06 11.05 21.22
C LYS A 98 3.99 10.19 21.89
N LEU A 99 3.20 9.48 21.12
CA LEU A 99 2.19 8.58 21.64
C LEU A 99 2.80 7.41 22.43
N LYS A 100 3.88 6.82 21.92
CA LYS A 100 4.61 5.79 22.65
C LYS A 100 5.16 6.31 23.96
N ALA A 101 5.77 7.49 23.97
CA ALA A 101 6.29 8.13 25.17
C ALA A 101 5.18 8.43 26.20
N ALA A 102 3.95 8.67 25.75
CA ALA A 102 2.79 8.88 26.59
C ALA A 102 2.12 7.59 27.09
N GLY A 103 2.67 6.42 26.74
CA GLY A 103 2.20 5.12 27.22
C GLY A 103 1.15 4.44 26.34
N TYR A 104 0.89 4.94 25.15
CA TYR A 104 0.00 4.28 24.19
C TYR A 104 0.68 3.10 23.52
N ARG A 105 -0.12 2.08 23.20
CA ARG A 105 0.31 0.99 22.30
C ARG A 105 -0.17 1.29 20.88
N LEU A 106 0.72 1.07 19.91
CA LEU A 106 0.43 1.35 18.52
C LEU A 106 0.30 0.06 17.72
N PHE A 107 -0.72 -0.01 16.90
CA PHE A 107 -1.00 -1.15 16.02
C PHE A 107 -1.22 -0.66 14.60
N TYR A 108 -0.97 -1.52 13.62
CA TYR A 108 -1.31 -1.22 12.23
C TYR A 108 -2.43 -2.13 11.72
N LEU A 109 -3.22 -1.61 10.81
CA LEU A 109 -4.20 -2.36 10.01
C LEU A 109 -4.12 -1.81 8.59
N THR A 110 -3.56 -2.59 7.67
CA THR A 110 -3.19 -2.10 6.35
C THR A 110 -3.54 -3.09 5.24
N ASN A 111 -4.00 -2.55 4.10
CA ASN A 111 -4.05 -3.28 2.83
C ASN A 111 -2.71 -3.07 2.14
N ILE A 112 -1.94 -4.14 1.96
CA ILE A 112 -0.57 -4.04 1.48
C ILE A 112 -0.11 -5.36 0.84
N PRO A 113 0.60 -5.30 -0.30
CA PRO A 113 1.23 -6.48 -0.89
C PRO A 113 2.38 -7.01 -0.03
N THR A 114 2.68 -8.29 -0.20
CA THR A 114 3.73 -8.98 0.58
C THR A 114 5.11 -8.34 0.41
N ASP A 115 5.52 -8.03 -0.81
CA ASP A 115 6.82 -7.42 -1.10
C ASP A 115 6.97 -6.03 -0.47
N VAL A 116 5.91 -5.24 -0.49
CA VAL A 116 5.90 -3.92 0.15
C VAL A 116 5.95 -4.05 1.67
N MET A 117 5.19 -4.98 2.23
CA MET A 117 5.22 -5.23 3.68
C MET A 117 6.61 -5.63 4.15
N ASP A 118 7.30 -6.50 3.40
CA ASP A 118 8.67 -6.93 3.72
C ASP A 118 9.66 -5.75 3.71
N GLU A 119 9.50 -4.83 2.78
CA GLU A 119 10.32 -3.60 2.73
C GLU A 119 10.01 -2.67 3.90
N LEU A 120 8.74 -2.39 4.18
CA LEU A 120 8.34 -1.48 5.26
C LEU A 120 8.72 -2.00 6.64
N ARG A 121 8.77 -3.31 6.84
CA ARG A 121 9.26 -3.91 8.11
C ARG A 121 10.69 -3.52 8.44
N GLN A 122 11.50 -3.19 7.46
CA GLN A 122 12.90 -2.81 7.66
C GLN A 122 13.07 -1.33 7.96
N ARG A 123 12.00 -0.54 7.84
CA ARG A 123 12.03 0.88 8.15
C ARG A 123 12.16 1.12 9.65
N GLU A 124 12.90 2.16 10.04
CA GLU A 124 13.19 2.48 11.45
C GLU A 124 11.92 2.63 12.29
N TRP A 125 10.89 3.24 11.74
CA TRP A 125 9.63 3.49 12.46
C TRP A 125 8.81 2.23 12.72
N PHE A 126 9.07 1.12 12.03
CA PHE A 126 8.28 -0.10 12.19
C PHE A 126 8.33 -0.65 13.62
N SER A 127 9.47 -0.51 14.30
CA SER A 127 9.64 -0.94 15.69
C SER A 127 8.78 -0.18 16.71
N LEU A 128 8.16 0.94 16.30
CA LEU A 128 7.22 1.66 17.15
C LEU A 128 5.88 0.93 17.31
N PHE A 129 5.55 0.00 16.41
CA PHE A 129 4.34 -0.79 16.49
C PHE A 129 4.50 -1.97 17.43
N ASP A 130 3.49 -2.18 18.27
CA ASP A 130 3.41 -3.34 19.18
C ASP A 130 2.83 -4.57 18.49
N GLY A 131 2.22 -4.40 17.32
CA GLY A 131 1.67 -5.44 16.48
C GLY A 131 0.78 -4.86 15.39
N GLY A 132 0.08 -5.72 14.66
CA GLY A 132 -0.84 -5.28 13.62
C GLY A 132 -1.24 -6.39 12.68
N ILE A 133 -2.06 -6.04 11.69
CA ILE A 133 -2.56 -6.94 10.67
C ILE A 133 -2.28 -6.35 9.30
N ALA A 134 -1.63 -7.14 8.44
CA ALA A 134 -1.44 -6.86 7.03
C ALA A 134 -2.33 -7.77 6.20
N SER A 135 -3.05 -7.21 5.23
CA SER A 135 -3.98 -7.94 4.37
C SER A 135 -3.35 -9.14 3.68
N CYS A 136 -2.09 -9.01 3.24
CA CYS A 136 -1.36 -10.07 2.55
C CYS A 136 -1.07 -11.30 3.42
N GLU A 137 -1.08 -11.15 4.74
CA GLU A 137 -0.81 -12.24 5.70
C GLU A 137 -2.07 -12.99 6.10
N VAL A 138 -3.22 -12.30 6.11
CA VAL A 138 -4.50 -12.87 6.53
C VAL A 138 -5.44 -13.16 5.35
N HIS A 139 -5.06 -12.79 4.15
CA HIS A 139 -5.81 -12.95 2.91
C HIS A 139 -7.20 -12.29 2.94
N LEU A 140 -7.29 -11.20 3.70
CA LEU A 140 -8.47 -10.35 3.85
C LEU A 140 -8.06 -8.90 3.68
N SER A 141 -8.91 -8.11 3.04
CA SER A 141 -8.67 -6.68 2.83
C SER A 141 -9.78 -5.85 3.44
N LYS A 142 -9.43 -4.66 3.95
CA LYS A 142 -10.44 -3.65 4.28
C LYS A 142 -11.23 -3.31 3.01
N PRO A 143 -12.55 -3.14 3.04
CA PRO A 143 -13.41 -2.99 4.21
C PRO A 143 -14.11 -4.29 4.66
N ASP A 144 -13.62 -5.48 4.34
CA ASP A 144 -14.22 -6.72 4.80
C ASP A 144 -14.31 -6.73 6.35
N PRO A 145 -15.52 -6.91 6.94
CA PRO A 145 -15.67 -6.92 8.38
C PRO A 145 -14.82 -7.95 9.12
N LYS A 146 -14.44 -9.04 8.45
CA LYS A 146 -13.64 -10.12 9.05
C LYS A 146 -12.24 -9.63 9.45
N ILE A 147 -11.62 -8.72 8.67
CA ILE A 147 -10.30 -8.20 9.01
C ILE A 147 -10.35 -7.34 10.28
N PHE A 148 -11.42 -6.58 10.46
CA PHE A 148 -11.64 -5.80 11.70
C PHE A 148 -11.86 -6.71 12.89
N GLY A 149 -12.57 -7.83 12.71
CA GLY A 149 -12.75 -8.84 13.75
C GLY A 149 -11.43 -9.43 14.24
N LEU A 150 -10.49 -9.70 13.33
CA LEU A 150 -9.14 -10.15 13.68
C LEU A 150 -8.38 -9.11 14.50
N MET A 151 -8.52 -7.83 14.15
CA MET A 151 -7.85 -6.74 14.87
C MET A 151 -8.31 -6.60 16.30
N MET A 152 -9.57 -6.96 16.59
CA MET A 152 -10.17 -6.86 17.93
C MET A 152 -9.80 -8.04 18.85
N GLN A 153 -9.14 -9.04 18.34
CA GLN A 153 -8.61 -10.16 19.14
C GLN A 153 -7.23 -9.83 19.70
#